data_ba705fff1082fb56ee3c4200f81e71b1
#
_entry.id   ba705fff1082fb56ee3c4200f81e71b1
#
_cell.length_a   1.000
_cell.length_b   1.000
_cell.length_c   1.000
_cell.angle_alpha   90.00
_cell.angle_beta   90.00
_cell.angle_gamma   90.00
#
_symmetry.space_group_name_H-M   'P 1'
#
loop_
_entity.id
_entity.type
_entity.pdbx_description
1 polymer ?
#
loop_
_entity_poly.entity_id
_entity_poly.type
_entity_poly.pdbx_seq_one_letter_code
_entity_poly.pdbx_strand_id
1 'polypeptide(L)'
;IIQTDENNYRTLGSYLECLQNEQAFPWGKEAVVETPHIDRLAHQGVLFTRCYATSPVSSPSLASFMSGLYSKNNVVWTNEMVLSDAAVTFGESLRQNGYATGYIGKLHLNGKGRPEWHPRRDFGFSDNRYMYNRGHWKKIEETAEGPTFRTDADVKSTDEQTFPTDYFTTQAIEFINRHKEGPFCCMLCFPDPHSANLVRPPYDTMYSRIRFKEPATALTDTTGRPAWSHGNNLKADQHEDMAQYFGMIKCIDDNVGRILDALKGAGILDNTIIIFTSDHGDMCRQHGLINKGVPLDDSSRVPFIISYPAGMRQGIRIENVMSVTDFTPSLLSFCNIRPTTQYDGRDLSLLWKGEKLPEKYKDIVFMRAITPKIKSDWDESTTAMRTKWISAVTPEYKLTYSEYASDVPWLTDLKKDPDELVNCYRDPAYKEIVSRLAADLKEYGEQYNDPRIKHPKIQQEILSAILKK
;
A
#
# COMPACT_ATOMS: atom_id res chain seq x y z
N ILE A 1 -3.50 12.58 -6.26
CA ILE A 1 -3.03 11.31 -5.68
C ILE A 1 -4.21 10.69 -4.95
N ILE A 2 -4.58 9.47 -5.32
CA ILE A 2 -5.67 8.70 -4.70
C ILE A 2 -5.03 7.49 -4.02
N GLN A 3 -5.12 7.42 -2.70
CA GLN A 3 -4.61 6.31 -1.92
C GLN A 3 -5.74 5.63 -1.15
N THR A 4 -5.78 4.32 -1.20
CA THR A 4 -6.71 3.48 -0.43
C THR A 4 -6.01 2.88 0.77
N ASP A 5 -6.77 2.42 1.76
CA ASP A 5 -6.27 1.71 2.94
C ASP A 5 -6.60 0.22 2.81
N GLU A 6 -5.57 -0.64 2.73
CA GLU A 6 -5.74 -2.09 2.73
C GLU A 6 -6.33 -2.68 1.42
N ASN A 7 -5.97 -2.13 0.25
CA ASN A 7 -6.46 -2.63 -1.03
C ASN A 7 -5.61 -3.78 -1.59
N ASN A 8 -6.20 -4.96 -1.69
CA ASN A 8 -5.57 -6.09 -2.36
C ASN A 8 -5.53 -5.84 -3.89
N TYR A 9 -4.34 -5.92 -4.50
CA TYR A 9 -4.15 -5.68 -5.93
C TYR A 9 -4.94 -6.64 -6.85
N ARG A 10 -5.30 -7.84 -6.36
CA ARG A 10 -6.11 -8.83 -7.11
C ARG A 10 -7.58 -8.42 -7.24
N THR A 11 -7.99 -7.29 -6.70
CA THR A 11 -9.36 -6.76 -6.88
C THR A 11 -9.47 -5.76 -8.02
N LEU A 12 -8.37 -5.46 -8.71
CA LEU A 12 -8.33 -4.48 -9.80
C LEU A 12 -8.16 -5.18 -11.16
N GLY A 13 -9.04 -4.88 -12.13
CA GLY A 13 -9.06 -5.52 -13.44
C GLY A 13 -7.73 -5.44 -14.18
N SER A 14 -7.10 -4.27 -14.19
CA SER A 14 -5.78 -4.04 -14.81
C SER A 14 -4.66 -4.89 -14.21
N TYR A 15 -4.75 -5.26 -12.93
CA TYR A 15 -3.81 -6.19 -12.29
C TYR A 15 -4.14 -7.64 -12.62
N LEU A 16 -5.43 -8.01 -12.72
CA LEU A 16 -5.84 -9.35 -13.13
C LEU A 16 -5.31 -9.69 -14.54
N GLU A 17 -5.26 -8.72 -15.44
CA GLU A 17 -4.65 -8.85 -16.77
C GLU A 17 -3.15 -9.18 -16.75
N CYS A 18 -2.47 -8.92 -15.64
CA CYS A 18 -1.03 -9.19 -15.46
C CYS A 18 -0.76 -10.56 -14.82
N LEU A 19 -1.80 -11.28 -14.39
CA LEU A 19 -1.70 -12.53 -13.65
C LEU A 19 -2.10 -13.73 -14.51
N GLN A 20 -1.60 -14.92 -14.15
CA GLN A 20 -2.11 -16.18 -14.72
C GLN A 20 -3.51 -16.47 -14.17
N ASN A 21 -4.28 -17.29 -14.87
CA ASN A 21 -5.68 -17.55 -14.53
C ASN A 21 -5.90 -17.99 -13.07
N GLU A 22 -5.03 -18.86 -12.55
CA GLU A 22 -5.16 -19.36 -11.18
C GLU A 22 -4.92 -18.24 -10.15
N GLN A 23 -3.98 -17.32 -10.40
CA GLN A 23 -3.69 -16.20 -9.52
C GLN A 23 -4.68 -15.03 -9.70
N ALA A 24 -5.25 -14.90 -10.90
CA ALA A 24 -6.22 -13.83 -11.19
C ALA A 24 -7.55 -14.05 -10.47
N PHE A 25 -7.96 -15.31 -10.26
CA PHE A 25 -9.29 -15.64 -9.75
C PHE A 25 -9.23 -16.54 -8.49
N PRO A 26 -8.53 -16.14 -7.44
CA PRO A 26 -8.33 -16.98 -6.26
C PRO A 26 -9.65 -17.29 -5.53
N TRP A 27 -10.61 -16.39 -5.61
CA TRP A 27 -11.93 -16.54 -4.99
C TRP A 27 -13.01 -17.10 -5.95
N GLY A 28 -12.59 -17.53 -7.14
CA GLY A 28 -13.46 -18.05 -8.21
C GLY A 28 -13.65 -17.06 -9.34
N LYS A 29 -13.92 -17.58 -10.54
CA LYS A 29 -14.04 -16.76 -11.77
C LYS A 29 -15.19 -15.75 -11.75
N GLU A 30 -16.19 -15.96 -10.91
CA GLU A 30 -17.34 -15.06 -10.73
C GLU A 30 -17.04 -13.97 -9.69
N ALA A 31 -15.99 -14.15 -8.87
CA ALA A 31 -15.59 -13.21 -7.83
C ALA A 31 -14.62 -12.16 -8.39
N VAL A 32 -15.15 -11.25 -9.20
CA VAL A 32 -14.42 -10.14 -9.83
C VAL A 32 -15.12 -8.84 -9.52
N VAL A 33 -14.36 -7.82 -9.19
CA VAL A 33 -14.83 -6.44 -9.10
C VAL A 33 -14.59 -5.76 -10.44
N GLU A 34 -15.61 -5.13 -10.99
CA GLU A 34 -15.45 -4.30 -12.18
C GLU A 34 -14.89 -2.93 -11.79
N THR A 35 -13.67 -2.63 -12.24
CA THR A 35 -12.94 -1.40 -11.92
C THR A 35 -12.59 -0.56 -13.17
N PRO A 36 -13.59 -0.22 -14.03
CA PRO A 36 -13.33 0.37 -15.33
C PRO A 36 -12.63 1.73 -15.27
N HIS A 37 -12.82 2.51 -14.20
CA HIS A 37 -12.21 3.84 -14.06
C HIS A 37 -10.75 3.75 -13.63
N ILE A 38 -10.43 2.86 -12.69
CA ILE A 38 -9.04 2.57 -12.28
C ILE A 38 -8.30 1.88 -13.41
N ASP A 39 -8.92 0.92 -14.10
CA ASP A 39 -8.34 0.22 -15.25
C ASP A 39 -8.04 1.16 -16.40
N ARG A 40 -8.91 2.14 -16.64
CA ARG A 40 -8.66 3.21 -17.62
C ARG A 40 -7.40 4.00 -17.30
N LEU A 41 -7.13 4.34 -16.01
CA LEU A 41 -5.88 5.00 -15.62
C LEU A 41 -4.66 4.14 -15.98
N ALA A 42 -4.73 2.83 -15.75
CA ALA A 42 -3.65 1.90 -16.09
C ALA A 42 -3.44 1.80 -17.62
N HIS A 43 -4.50 1.71 -18.38
CA HIS A 43 -4.43 1.63 -19.84
C HIS A 43 -3.99 2.94 -20.50
N GLN A 44 -4.26 4.08 -19.87
CA GLN A 44 -3.84 5.42 -20.33
C GLN A 44 -2.55 5.92 -19.69
N GLY A 45 -1.86 5.09 -18.91
CA GLY A 45 -0.68 5.46 -18.16
C GLY A 45 0.33 4.33 -18.02
N VAL A 46 0.95 4.28 -16.86
CA VAL A 46 1.95 3.29 -16.47
C VAL A 46 1.46 2.54 -15.23
N LEU A 47 1.50 1.23 -15.29
CA LEU A 47 1.20 0.33 -14.20
C LEU A 47 2.48 -0.36 -13.72
N PHE A 48 2.85 -0.20 -12.45
CA PHE A 48 3.88 -0.99 -11.81
C PHE A 48 3.29 -2.31 -11.32
N THR A 49 3.72 -3.41 -11.90
CA THR A 49 3.23 -4.72 -11.49
C THR A 49 3.68 -5.11 -10.09
N ARG A 50 4.77 -4.50 -9.57
CA ARG A 50 5.45 -4.86 -8.31
C ARG A 50 5.85 -3.61 -7.51
N CYS A 51 4.89 -2.96 -6.86
CA CYS A 51 5.13 -1.93 -5.86
C CYS A 51 4.92 -2.51 -4.46
N TYR A 52 5.83 -2.21 -3.52
CA TYR A 52 5.82 -2.80 -2.19
C TYR A 52 5.80 -1.76 -1.07
N ALA A 53 4.96 -2.00 -0.06
CA ALA A 53 5.02 -1.30 1.20
C ALA A 53 6.32 -1.65 1.95
N THR A 54 7.03 -0.66 2.49
CA THR A 54 8.24 -0.89 3.31
C THR A 54 7.96 -1.70 4.56
N SER A 55 6.75 -1.53 5.08
CA SER A 55 6.18 -2.31 6.17
C SER A 55 4.68 -2.39 5.90
N PRO A 56 4.09 -3.58 5.68
CA PRO A 56 2.68 -3.68 5.29
C PRO A 56 1.74 -3.41 6.47
N VAL A 57 1.79 -2.17 6.98
CA VAL A 57 0.97 -1.60 8.06
C VAL A 57 0.89 -0.10 7.83
N SER A 58 -0.26 0.53 8.08
CA SER A 58 -0.61 1.86 7.59
C SER A 58 0.42 2.95 7.94
N SER A 59 0.70 3.21 9.25
CA SER A 59 1.58 4.33 9.61
C SER A 59 3.00 4.21 9.06
N PRO A 60 3.72 3.06 9.15
CA PRO A 60 5.07 2.93 8.59
C PRO A 60 5.09 3.06 7.06
N SER A 61 4.11 2.47 6.37
CA SER A 61 4.00 2.56 4.91
C SER A 61 3.74 4.00 4.46
N LEU A 62 2.75 4.66 5.08
CA LEU A 62 2.41 6.05 4.75
C LEU A 62 3.53 7.02 5.09
N ALA A 63 4.24 6.81 6.22
CA ALA A 63 5.41 7.61 6.57
C ALA A 63 6.50 7.54 5.49
N SER A 64 6.76 6.32 4.97
CA SER A 64 7.72 6.12 3.90
C SER A 64 7.25 6.72 2.57
N PHE A 65 5.98 6.57 2.23
CA PHE A 65 5.36 7.18 1.05
C PHE A 65 5.46 8.71 1.07
N MET A 66 5.09 9.32 2.20
CA MET A 66 5.06 10.78 2.37
C MET A 66 6.45 11.43 2.37
N SER A 67 7.44 10.76 2.94
CA SER A 67 8.78 11.33 3.19
C SER A 67 9.88 10.80 2.30
N GLY A 68 9.68 9.67 1.60
CA GLY A 68 10.74 8.99 0.86
C GLY A 68 11.83 8.38 1.75
N LEU A 69 11.53 8.13 3.03
CA LEU A 69 12.49 7.67 4.05
C LEU A 69 12.06 6.31 4.63
N TYR A 70 13.04 5.44 4.92
CA TYR A 70 12.80 4.26 5.73
C TYR A 70 12.54 4.60 7.20
N SER A 71 11.97 3.65 7.95
CA SER A 71 11.58 3.85 9.35
C SER A 71 12.71 4.32 10.27
N LYS A 72 13.98 4.05 9.93
CA LYS A 72 15.14 4.56 10.67
C LYS A 72 15.21 6.10 10.64
N ASN A 73 14.91 6.70 9.50
CA ASN A 73 15.07 8.14 9.28
C ASN A 73 13.75 8.90 9.47
N ASN A 74 12.59 8.26 9.24
CA ASN A 74 11.28 8.85 9.48
C ASN A 74 10.73 8.59 10.90
N VAL A 75 11.35 7.69 11.67
CA VAL A 75 11.07 7.24 13.05
C VAL A 75 9.74 6.48 13.26
N VAL A 76 8.99 6.19 12.20
CA VAL A 76 7.71 5.46 12.30
C VAL A 76 7.95 3.97 12.08
N TRP A 77 7.98 3.20 13.18
CA TRP A 77 8.25 1.77 13.18
C TRP A 77 7.01 0.89 13.31
N THR A 78 5.91 1.48 13.76
CA THR A 78 4.61 0.84 13.97
C THR A 78 3.51 1.88 13.93
N ASN A 79 2.25 1.44 13.99
CA ASN A 79 1.12 2.34 14.12
C ASN A 79 1.22 3.20 15.40
N GLU A 80 0.49 4.31 15.40
CA GLU A 80 0.39 5.25 16.53
C GLU A 80 1.69 6.01 16.85
N MET A 81 2.64 6.00 15.93
CA MET A 81 3.83 6.85 16.01
C MET A 81 3.64 8.14 15.22
N VAL A 82 4.37 9.16 15.62
CA VAL A 82 4.39 10.46 14.95
C VAL A 82 5.53 10.50 13.95
N LEU A 83 5.26 10.98 12.74
CA LEU A 83 6.31 11.24 11.75
C LEU A 83 7.26 12.31 12.29
N SER A 84 8.58 12.07 12.19
CA SER A 84 9.61 13.02 12.60
C SER A 84 9.38 14.40 11.99
N ASP A 85 9.48 15.45 12.80
CA ASP A 85 9.39 16.83 12.30
C ASP A 85 10.54 17.19 11.35
N ALA A 86 11.65 16.44 11.40
CA ALA A 86 12.78 16.58 10.47
C ALA A 86 12.56 15.87 9.12
N ALA A 87 11.57 14.99 9.01
CA ALA A 87 11.23 14.32 7.76
C ALA A 87 10.41 15.25 6.87
N VAL A 88 11.04 15.75 5.80
CA VAL A 88 10.37 16.60 4.81
C VAL A 88 9.47 15.74 3.92
N THR A 89 8.18 16.11 3.83
CA THR A 89 7.20 15.42 3.00
C THR A 89 7.16 15.97 1.57
N PHE A 90 6.60 15.19 0.64
CA PHE A 90 6.37 15.72 -0.71
C PHE A 90 5.39 16.89 -0.71
N GLY A 91 4.43 16.94 0.21
CA GLY A 91 3.50 18.06 0.37
C GLY A 91 4.22 19.36 0.72
N GLU A 92 5.18 19.31 1.65
CA GLU A 92 6.01 20.47 1.99
C GLU A 92 6.87 20.93 0.81
N SER A 93 7.46 19.98 0.07
CA SER A 93 8.27 20.29 -1.11
C SER A 93 7.43 20.92 -2.23
N LEU A 94 6.24 20.39 -2.49
CA LEU A 94 5.32 20.95 -3.49
C LEU A 94 4.82 22.36 -3.09
N ARG A 95 4.41 22.55 -1.83
CA ARG A 95 4.00 23.87 -1.32
C ARG A 95 5.09 24.92 -1.45
N GLN A 96 6.33 24.56 -1.12
CA GLN A 96 7.49 25.45 -1.27
C GLN A 96 7.75 25.85 -2.74
N ASN A 97 7.30 25.01 -3.68
CA ASN A 97 7.39 25.27 -5.12
C ASN A 97 6.11 25.84 -5.73
N GLY A 98 5.23 26.46 -4.91
CA GLY A 98 4.08 27.21 -5.36
C GLY A 98 2.83 26.41 -5.69
N TYR A 99 2.77 25.12 -5.34
CA TYR A 99 1.55 24.32 -5.49
C TYR A 99 0.54 24.67 -4.40
N ALA A 100 -0.72 24.80 -4.77
CA ALA A 100 -1.83 24.70 -3.82
C ALA A 100 -1.94 23.26 -3.36
N THR A 101 -1.92 23.01 -2.04
CA THR A 101 -1.82 21.67 -1.49
C THR A 101 -3.02 21.36 -0.61
N GLY A 102 -3.70 20.25 -0.87
CA GLY A 102 -4.84 19.77 -0.08
C GLY A 102 -4.67 18.30 0.33
N TYR A 103 -5.02 17.99 1.58
CA TYR A 103 -5.10 16.63 2.10
C TYR A 103 -6.50 16.33 2.60
N ILE A 104 -7.10 15.25 2.10
CA ILE A 104 -8.46 14.85 2.38
C ILE A 104 -8.46 13.37 2.76
N GLY A 105 -8.99 13.03 3.93
CA GLY A 105 -9.09 11.67 4.44
C GLY A 105 -8.06 11.30 5.50
N LYS A 106 -7.72 10.01 5.58
CA LYS A 106 -6.93 9.40 6.66
C LYS A 106 -5.43 9.69 6.52
N LEU A 107 -4.82 10.21 7.60
CA LEU A 107 -3.38 10.52 7.68
C LEU A 107 -2.55 9.46 8.42
N HIS A 108 -2.99 9.01 9.58
CA HIS A 108 -2.35 8.02 10.47
C HIS A 108 -0.88 8.28 10.87
N LEU A 109 -0.44 9.53 10.91
CA LEU A 109 0.94 9.94 11.23
C LEU A 109 1.06 10.89 12.42
N ASN A 110 -0.03 11.10 13.19
CA ASN A 110 -0.06 12.03 14.33
C ASN A 110 -0.22 11.32 15.69
N GLY A 111 0.20 10.06 15.80
CA GLY A 111 0.16 9.31 17.06
C GLY A 111 -1.23 8.71 17.35
N LYS A 112 -1.62 8.68 18.65
CA LYS A 112 -2.79 7.94 19.14
C LYS A 112 -4.15 8.59 18.89
N GLY A 113 -4.19 9.86 18.50
CA GLY A 113 -5.43 10.63 18.32
C GLY A 113 -6.42 9.94 17.39
N ARG A 114 -7.75 9.96 17.75
CA ARG A 114 -8.78 9.22 17.04
C ARG A 114 -10.15 9.85 17.18
N PRO A 115 -10.80 10.39 16.16
CA PRO A 115 -10.28 10.59 14.79
C PRO A 115 -9.20 11.66 14.71
N GLU A 116 -9.20 12.65 15.60
CA GLU A 116 -8.30 13.80 15.64
C GLU A 116 -8.26 14.53 14.29
N TRP A 117 -9.31 15.28 14.01
CA TRP A 117 -9.36 16.23 12.91
C TRP A 117 -8.33 17.35 13.14
N HIS A 118 -7.72 17.86 12.09
CA HIS A 118 -6.67 18.89 12.15
C HIS A 118 -5.45 18.44 12.98
N PRO A 119 -4.69 17.42 12.52
CA PRO A 119 -3.47 17.00 13.20
C PRO A 119 -2.51 18.17 13.47
N ARG A 120 -1.67 18.05 14.49
CA ARG A 120 -0.72 19.08 14.94
C ARG A 120 0.16 19.64 13.81
N ARG A 121 0.60 18.80 12.88
CA ARG A 121 1.39 19.16 11.70
C ARG A 121 0.51 19.10 10.46
N ASP A 122 0.67 20.05 9.56
CA ASP A 122 -0.06 20.08 8.28
C ASP A 122 0.60 19.25 7.16
N PHE A 123 1.79 18.74 7.40
CA PHE A 123 2.56 17.92 6.45
C PHE A 123 2.73 18.55 5.07
N GLY A 124 2.68 19.89 5.00
CA GLY A 124 2.74 20.65 3.77
C GLY A 124 1.42 20.84 3.04
N PHE A 125 0.29 20.44 3.64
CA PHE A 125 -1.03 20.60 3.04
C PHE A 125 -1.78 21.77 3.70
N SER A 126 -1.85 22.90 2.98
CA SER A 126 -2.47 24.14 3.47
C SER A 126 -3.99 23.99 3.63
N ASP A 127 -4.63 23.23 2.75
CA ASP A 127 -6.03 22.85 2.87
C ASP A 127 -6.11 21.45 3.50
N ASN A 128 -6.28 21.42 4.82
CA ASN A 128 -6.30 20.19 5.63
C ASN A 128 -7.58 20.05 6.48
N ARG A 129 -8.63 20.77 6.14
CA ARG A 129 -9.91 20.76 6.86
C ARG A 129 -10.48 19.35 7.00
N TYR A 130 -10.29 18.53 5.98
CA TYR A 130 -10.80 17.16 5.91
C TYR A 130 -9.73 16.10 6.20
N MET A 131 -8.58 16.50 6.74
CA MET A 131 -7.54 15.60 7.18
C MET A 131 -7.82 15.15 8.62
N TYR A 132 -7.85 13.84 8.83
CA TYR A 132 -7.99 13.26 10.16
C TYR A 132 -6.94 12.18 10.41
N ASN A 133 -6.59 11.94 11.67
CA ASN A 133 -5.49 11.05 11.97
C ASN A 133 -5.83 9.59 11.67
N ARG A 134 -6.84 8.98 12.32
CA ARG A 134 -7.16 7.55 12.13
C ARG A 134 -8.60 7.19 12.52
N GLY A 135 -9.03 6.02 12.06
CA GLY A 135 -10.35 5.44 12.28
C GLY A 135 -11.03 5.08 10.96
N HIS A 136 -12.02 4.18 11.02
CA HIS A 136 -12.69 3.60 9.86
C HIS A 136 -14.21 3.58 10.06
N TRP A 137 -14.77 4.69 10.56
CA TRP A 137 -16.22 4.84 10.67
C TRP A 137 -16.85 5.02 9.30
N LYS A 138 -18.10 4.61 9.18
CA LYS A 138 -18.80 4.51 7.90
C LYS A 138 -19.82 5.64 7.67
N LYS A 139 -19.86 6.65 8.54
CA LYS A 139 -20.73 7.82 8.36
C LYS A 139 -20.06 9.10 8.83
N ILE A 140 -20.11 10.13 8.01
CA ILE A 140 -19.69 11.50 8.29
C ILE A 140 -20.93 12.38 8.33
N GLU A 141 -20.96 13.36 9.23
CA GLU A 141 -21.93 14.45 9.29
C GLU A 141 -21.19 15.78 9.38
N GLU A 142 -21.66 16.77 8.63
CA GLU A 142 -21.19 18.15 8.77
C GLU A 142 -21.90 18.80 9.95
N THR A 143 -21.11 19.42 10.83
CA THR A 143 -21.60 20.21 11.97
C THR A 143 -21.12 21.66 11.86
N ALA A 144 -21.60 22.53 12.76
CA ALA A 144 -21.12 23.92 12.82
C ALA A 144 -19.60 24.00 13.09
N GLU A 145 -19.05 23.01 13.79
CA GLU A 145 -17.62 22.90 14.12
C GLU A 145 -16.80 22.19 13.02
N GLY A 146 -17.45 21.63 11.99
CA GLY A 146 -16.83 20.91 10.89
C GLY A 146 -17.28 19.45 10.81
N PRO A 147 -16.60 18.63 10.00
CA PRO A 147 -16.95 17.21 9.82
C PRO A 147 -16.73 16.41 11.09
N THR A 148 -17.63 15.47 11.35
CA THR A 148 -17.52 14.52 12.45
C THR A 148 -17.94 13.12 12.03
N PHE A 149 -17.32 12.08 12.62
CA PHE A 149 -17.74 10.71 12.40
C PHE A 149 -18.85 10.30 13.37
N ARG A 150 -19.85 9.60 12.84
CA ARG A 150 -20.87 8.91 13.64
C ARG A 150 -20.43 7.48 13.90
N THR A 151 -20.18 7.16 15.17
CA THR A 151 -19.64 5.87 15.59
C THR A 151 -20.72 4.79 15.75
N ASP A 152 -21.96 5.19 15.88
CA ASP A 152 -23.16 4.38 16.14
C ASP A 152 -24.09 4.26 14.92
N ALA A 153 -23.67 4.78 13.76
CA ALA A 153 -24.52 4.83 12.59
C ALA A 153 -24.65 3.47 11.90
N ASP A 154 -25.87 3.12 11.52
CA ASP A 154 -26.12 2.04 10.57
C ASP A 154 -25.64 2.48 9.18
N VAL A 155 -24.71 1.74 8.60
CA VAL A 155 -24.15 2.00 7.25
C VAL A 155 -25.24 2.01 6.17
N LYS A 156 -26.32 1.25 6.34
CA LYS A 156 -27.47 1.22 5.43
C LYS A 156 -28.26 2.54 5.40
N SER A 157 -28.06 3.41 6.40
CA SER A 157 -28.63 4.75 6.44
C SER A 157 -27.74 5.81 5.80
N THR A 158 -26.63 5.42 5.19
CA THR A 158 -25.69 6.34 4.52
C THR A 158 -25.98 6.44 3.02
N ASP A 159 -25.57 7.55 2.46
CA ASP A 159 -25.72 7.92 1.06
C ASP A 159 -24.43 8.56 0.51
N GLU A 160 -24.50 9.12 -0.67
CA GLU A 160 -23.36 9.80 -1.32
C GLU A 160 -22.88 11.06 -0.59
N GLN A 161 -23.71 11.65 0.29
CA GLN A 161 -23.34 12.82 1.08
C GLN A 161 -22.66 12.45 2.40
N THR A 162 -22.89 11.24 2.91
CA THR A 162 -22.54 10.86 4.27
C THR A 162 -21.58 9.67 4.36
N PHE A 163 -21.48 8.83 3.30
CA PHE A 163 -20.51 7.73 3.28
C PHE A 163 -19.11 8.28 3.01
N PRO A 164 -18.08 7.90 3.79
CA PRO A 164 -16.76 8.55 3.76
C PRO A 164 -16.10 8.58 2.38
N THR A 165 -16.14 7.50 1.62
CA THR A 165 -15.52 7.42 0.28
C THR A 165 -16.14 8.45 -0.66
N ASP A 166 -17.47 8.59 -0.69
CA ASP A 166 -18.18 9.57 -1.52
C ASP A 166 -18.00 11.00 -1.00
N TYR A 167 -18.11 11.18 0.31
CA TYR A 167 -17.94 12.47 0.97
C TYR A 167 -16.56 13.07 0.68
N PHE A 168 -15.49 12.30 0.90
CA PHE A 168 -14.12 12.78 0.64
C PHE A 168 -13.87 13.02 -0.85
N THR A 169 -14.47 12.24 -1.73
CA THR A 169 -14.43 12.49 -3.18
C THR A 169 -15.05 13.83 -3.54
N THR A 170 -16.18 14.17 -2.95
CA THR A 170 -16.84 15.47 -3.15
C THR A 170 -15.92 16.61 -2.70
N GLN A 171 -15.27 16.49 -1.54
CA GLN A 171 -14.32 17.49 -1.05
C GLN A 171 -13.08 17.62 -1.95
N ALA A 172 -12.60 16.50 -2.52
CA ALA A 172 -11.50 16.51 -3.47
C ALA A 172 -11.87 17.24 -4.78
N ILE A 173 -13.08 16.99 -5.29
CA ILE A 173 -13.60 17.68 -6.48
C ILE A 173 -13.75 19.18 -6.22
N GLU A 174 -14.24 19.58 -5.06
CA GLU A 174 -14.32 20.99 -4.66
C GLU A 174 -12.94 21.65 -4.57
N PHE A 175 -11.94 20.94 -4.00
CA PHE A 175 -10.56 21.42 -3.99
C PHE A 175 -10.02 21.61 -5.40
N ILE A 176 -10.18 20.62 -6.30
CA ILE A 176 -9.76 20.70 -7.70
C ILE A 176 -10.39 21.93 -8.38
N ASN A 177 -11.69 22.12 -8.24
CA ASN A 177 -12.41 23.23 -8.86
C ASN A 177 -11.92 24.60 -8.38
N ARG A 178 -11.53 24.72 -7.10
CA ARG A 178 -10.97 25.97 -6.53
C ARG A 178 -9.57 26.28 -7.04
N HIS A 179 -8.79 25.26 -7.41
CA HIS A 179 -7.36 25.42 -7.72
C HIS A 179 -6.99 25.08 -9.17
N LYS A 180 -7.96 24.79 -10.05
CA LYS A 180 -7.74 24.33 -11.43
C LYS A 180 -6.98 25.30 -12.33
N GLU A 181 -6.91 26.60 -11.97
CA GLU A 181 -6.23 27.61 -12.76
C GLU A 181 -4.70 27.69 -12.48
N GLY A 182 -4.21 26.98 -11.48
CA GLY A 182 -2.79 26.98 -11.09
C GLY A 182 -2.28 25.57 -10.75
N PRO A 183 -1.00 25.44 -10.41
CA PRO A 183 -0.47 24.15 -9.97
C PRO A 183 -1.07 23.75 -8.62
N PHE A 184 -1.55 22.53 -8.54
CA PHE A 184 -2.12 21.97 -7.30
C PHE A 184 -1.69 20.54 -7.06
N CYS A 185 -1.74 20.13 -5.79
CA CYS A 185 -1.62 18.74 -5.36
C CYS A 185 -2.74 18.41 -4.38
N CYS A 186 -3.62 17.51 -4.77
CA CYS A 186 -4.66 16.95 -3.90
C CYS A 186 -4.26 15.52 -3.50
N MET A 187 -4.05 15.26 -2.21
CA MET A 187 -3.92 13.93 -1.64
C MET A 187 -5.26 13.49 -1.08
N LEU A 188 -5.88 12.51 -1.72
CA LEU A 188 -7.13 11.89 -1.28
C LEU A 188 -6.82 10.52 -0.74
N CYS A 189 -7.04 10.32 0.56
CA CYS A 189 -6.70 9.10 1.28
C CYS A 189 -7.96 8.46 1.85
N PHE A 190 -8.51 7.48 1.13
CA PHE A 190 -9.69 6.76 1.54
C PHE A 190 -9.41 5.85 2.73
N PRO A 191 -10.30 5.79 3.76
CA PRO A 191 -10.22 4.79 4.81
C PRO A 191 -10.62 3.39 4.34
N ASP A 192 -11.34 3.30 3.22
CA ASP A 192 -11.76 2.05 2.58
C ASP A 192 -10.66 1.51 1.64
N PRO A 193 -10.62 0.20 1.39
CA PRO A 193 -11.51 -0.86 1.85
C PRO A 193 -11.13 -1.51 3.20
N HIS A 194 -10.41 -0.82 4.09
CA HIS A 194 -10.08 -1.36 5.42
C HIS A 194 -11.34 -1.75 6.21
N SER A 195 -11.24 -2.82 6.96
CA SER A 195 -12.32 -3.28 7.86
C SER A 195 -12.73 -2.17 8.89
N ALA A 196 -13.99 -2.06 9.31
CA ALA A 196 -15.09 -3.00 9.14
C ALA A 196 -15.56 -3.08 7.68
N ASN A 197 -15.72 -4.32 7.15
CA ASN A 197 -16.16 -4.55 5.78
C ASN A 197 -17.67 -4.25 5.67
N LEU A 198 -17.96 -2.98 5.51
CA LEU A 198 -19.31 -2.43 5.40
C LEU A 198 -19.32 -1.30 4.39
N VAL A 199 -20.27 -1.30 3.50
CA VAL A 199 -20.44 -0.27 2.46
C VAL A 199 -21.91 0.14 2.34
N ARG A 200 -22.16 1.35 1.88
CA ARG A 200 -23.50 1.88 1.67
C ARG A 200 -24.25 1.16 0.53
N PRO A 201 -25.59 1.24 0.52
CA PRO A 201 -26.37 0.89 -0.68
C PRO A 201 -25.97 1.75 -1.91
N PRO A 202 -26.01 1.21 -3.13
CA PRO A 202 -26.41 -0.17 -3.48
C PRO A 202 -25.26 -1.18 -3.43
N TYR A 203 -24.03 -0.77 -3.09
CA TYR A 203 -22.82 -1.60 -3.10
C TYR A 203 -22.88 -2.73 -2.07
N ASP A 204 -23.60 -2.55 -0.97
CA ASP A 204 -23.79 -3.53 0.11
C ASP A 204 -24.38 -4.86 -0.34
N THR A 205 -25.18 -4.84 -1.40
CA THR A 205 -25.86 -6.03 -1.95
C THR A 205 -25.30 -6.49 -3.29
N MET A 206 -24.45 -5.69 -3.94
CA MET A 206 -24.00 -5.90 -5.32
C MET A 206 -23.32 -7.26 -5.51
N TYR A 207 -22.52 -7.68 -4.55
CA TYR A 207 -21.76 -8.93 -4.59
C TYR A 207 -22.31 -10.03 -3.65
N SER A 208 -23.47 -9.81 -3.03
CA SER A 208 -24.06 -10.71 -2.02
C SER A 208 -24.43 -12.10 -2.56
N ARG A 209 -24.62 -12.24 -3.88
CA ARG A 209 -24.97 -13.52 -4.53
C ARG A 209 -23.75 -14.32 -4.97
N ILE A 210 -22.55 -13.73 -4.91
CA ILE A 210 -21.32 -14.40 -5.31
C ILE A 210 -20.94 -15.43 -4.23
N ARG A 211 -20.62 -16.64 -4.67
CA ARG A 211 -20.04 -17.68 -3.83
C ARG A 211 -18.52 -17.58 -3.90
N PHE A 212 -17.94 -16.89 -2.95
CA PHE A 212 -16.48 -16.81 -2.84
C PHE A 212 -15.92 -18.20 -2.48
N LYS A 213 -14.96 -18.66 -3.28
CA LYS A 213 -14.22 -19.90 -2.99
C LYS A 213 -13.11 -19.61 -2.00
N GLU A 214 -12.75 -20.62 -1.18
CA GLU A 214 -11.48 -20.56 -0.46
C GLU A 214 -10.34 -20.57 -1.47
N PRO A 215 -9.35 -19.68 -1.33
CA PRO A 215 -8.15 -19.71 -2.16
C PRO A 215 -7.41 -21.04 -2.05
N ALA A 216 -6.85 -21.52 -3.16
CA ALA A 216 -6.05 -22.76 -3.15
C ALA A 216 -4.89 -22.68 -2.14
N THR A 217 -4.31 -21.51 -1.95
CA THR A 217 -3.25 -21.24 -0.97
C THR A 217 -3.69 -21.47 0.48
N ALA A 218 -4.98 -21.26 0.80
CA ALA A 218 -5.55 -21.50 2.12
C ALA A 218 -5.73 -22.99 2.44
N LEU A 219 -5.88 -23.80 1.40
CA LEU A 219 -6.10 -25.25 1.50
C LEU A 219 -4.78 -26.05 1.50
N THR A 220 -3.64 -25.38 1.30
CA THR A 220 -2.33 -26.03 1.24
C THR A 220 -1.84 -26.39 2.65
N ASP A 221 -1.12 -27.52 2.76
CA ASP A 221 -0.49 -27.93 4.01
C ASP A 221 0.44 -26.83 4.55
N THR A 222 0.25 -26.51 5.83
CA THR A 222 1.04 -25.49 6.53
C THR A 222 2.26 -26.06 7.24
N THR A 223 2.51 -27.36 7.13
CA THR A 223 3.67 -28.04 7.76
C THR A 223 4.98 -27.44 7.23
N GLY A 224 5.83 -26.97 8.14
CA GLY A 224 7.13 -26.38 7.80
C GLY A 224 7.07 -24.93 7.32
N ARG A 225 5.91 -24.30 7.30
CA ARG A 225 5.80 -22.87 7.05
C ARG A 225 6.37 -22.05 8.22
N PRO A 226 6.96 -20.88 7.96
CA PRO A 226 7.51 -20.02 9.00
C PRO A 226 6.40 -19.47 9.92
N ALA A 227 6.77 -19.15 11.17
CA ALA A 227 5.83 -18.69 12.19
C ALA A 227 5.06 -17.43 11.76
N TRP A 228 5.67 -16.52 10.98
CA TRP A 228 5.00 -15.33 10.49
C TRP A 228 3.85 -15.62 9.49
N SER A 229 3.82 -16.80 8.89
CA SER A 229 2.76 -17.21 7.95
C SER A 229 1.60 -17.95 8.65
N HIS A 230 1.66 -18.13 9.94
CA HIS A 230 0.56 -18.75 10.69
C HIS A 230 -0.51 -17.69 10.99
N GLY A 231 -1.75 -18.00 10.74
CA GLY A 231 -2.89 -17.11 10.89
C GLY A 231 -3.92 -17.60 11.88
N ASN A 232 -4.89 -16.74 12.10
CA ASN A 232 -6.08 -17.04 12.87
C ASN A 232 -6.87 -18.17 12.22
N ASN A 233 -7.52 -19.01 13.03
CA ASN A 233 -8.53 -19.93 12.54
C ASN A 233 -9.64 -19.13 11.85
N LEU A 234 -9.66 -19.17 10.52
CA LEU A 234 -10.72 -18.52 9.74
C LEU A 234 -12.05 -19.20 10.08
N LYS A 235 -13.06 -18.39 10.38
CA LYS A 235 -14.43 -18.90 10.50
C LYS A 235 -15.00 -19.16 9.12
N ALA A 236 -15.79 -20.22 8.97
CA ALA A 236 -16.30 -20.69 7.68
C ALA A 236 -17.28 -19.70 7.01
N ASP A 237 -17.88 -18.79 7.75
CA ASP A 237 -18.98 -17.92 7.31
C ASP A 237 -18.61 -16.45 7.03
N GLN A 238 -17.32 -16.17 6.71
CA GLN A 238 -16.87 -14.81 6.34
C GLN A 238 -17.08 -14.46 4.86
N HIS A 239 -18.03 -15.09 4.18
CA HIS A 239 -18.37 -14.73 2.78
C HIS A 239 -18.99 -13.34 2.67
N GLU A 240 -19.74 -12.91 3.67
CA GLU A 240 -20.35 -11.59 3.72
C GLU A 240 -19.27 -10.48 3.77
N ASP A 241 -18.21 -10.70 4.52
CA ASP A 241 -17.08 -9.76 4.59
C ASP A 241 -16.42 -9.53 3.23
N MET A 242 -16.25 -10.57 2.42
CA MET A 242 -15.68 -10.46 1.07
C MET A 242 -16.62 -9.72 0.11
N ALA A 243 -17.94 -9.96 0.20
CA ALA A 243 -18.93 -9.26 -0.61
C ALA A 243 -18.94 -7.75 -0.30
N GLN A 244 -18.87 -7.38 0.98
CA GLN A 244 -18.78 -5.98 1.41
C GLN A 244 -17.44 -5.34 1.01
N TYR A 245 -16.32 -6.08 1.11
CA TYR A 245 -15.02 -5.63 0.64
C TYR A 245 -15.02 -5.31 -0.86
N PHE A 246 -15.62 -6.19 -1.68
CA PHE A 246 -15.79 -5.96 -3.12
C PHE A 246 -16.70 -4.75 -3.40
N GLY A 247 -17.77 -4.60 -2.62
CA GLY A 247 -18.63 -3.42 -2.68
C GLY A 247 -17.89 -2.12 -2.39
N MET A 248 -16.98 -2.10 -1.39
CA MET A 248 -16.13 -0.94 -1.11
C MET A 248 -15.18 -0.62 -2.27
N ILE A 249 -14.57 -1.63 -2.89
CA ILE A 249 -13.71 -1.44 -4.07
C ILE A 249 -14.51 -0.85 -5.24
N LYS A 250 -15.71 -1.36 -5.48
CA LYS A 250 -16.59 -0.80 -6.53
C LYS A 250 -16.97 0.65 -6.24
N CYS A 251 -17.30 0.97 -5.00
CA CYS A 251 -17.59 2.34 -4.58
C CYS A 251 -16.36 3.26 -4.81
N ILE A 252 -15.15 2.78 -4.52
CA ILE A 252 -13.90 3.52 -4.79
C ILE A 252 -13.74 3.75 -6.30
N ASP A 253 -13.93 2.73 -7.14
CA ASP A 253 -13.79 2.87 -8.58
C ASP A 253 -14.76 3.91 -9.16
N ASP A 254 -16.03 3.87 -8.76
CA ASP A 254 -17.04 4.84 -9.20
C ASP A 254 -16.67 6.27 -8.75
N ASN A 255 -16.09 6.43 -7.57
CA ASN A 255 -15.59 7.70 -7.07
C ASN A 255 -14.33 8.18 -7.82
N VAL A 256 -13.45 7.27 -8.25
CA VAL A 256 -12.37 7.62 -9.19
C VAL A 256 -12.97 8.14 -10.49
N GLY A 257 -14.03 7.51 -11.00
CA GLY A 257 -14.78 7.99 -12.17
C GLY A 257 -15.27 9.44 -12.01
N ARG A 258 -15.87 9.77 -10.85
CA ARG A 258 -16.32 11.15 -10.54
C ARG A 258 -15.18 12.17 -10.59
N ILE A 259 -14.00 11.80 -10.08
CA ILE A 259 -12.81 12.68 -10.13
C ILE A 259 -12.35 12.88 -11.57
N LEU A 260 -12.28 11.81 -12.38
CA LEU A 260 -11.89 11.89 -13.78
C LEU A 260 -12.86 12.78 -14.58
N ASP A 261 -14.15 12.66 -14.33
CA ASP A 261 -15.18 13.47 -14.98
C ASP A 261 -15.07 14.95 -14.56
N ALA A 262 -14.77 15.24 -13.30
CA ALA A 262 -14.53 16.59 -12.82
C ALA A 262 -13.31 17.23 -13.48
N LEU A 263 -12.18 16.51 -13.58
CA LEU A 263 -10.96 16.96 -14.26
C LEU A 263 -11.22 17.20 -15.76
N LYS A 264 -11.97 16.31 -16.41
CA LYS A 264 -12.36 16.43 -17.81
C LYS A 264 -13.28 17.64 -18.03
N GLY A 265 -14.29 17.80 -17.17
CA GLY A 265 -15.22 18.95 -17.22
C GLY A 265 -14.52 20.28 -16.98
N ALA A 266 -13.45 20.29 -16.20
CA ALA A 266 -12.58 21.45 -15.99
C ALA A 266 -11.57 21.69 -17.13
N GLY A 267 -11.45 20.77 -18.09
CA GLY A 267 -10.51 20.86 -19.22
C GLY A 267 -9.04 20.64 -18.86
N ILE A 268 -8.76 20.02 -17.70
CA ILE A 268 -7.40 19.85 -17.18
C ILE A 268 -6.96 18.39 -17.04
N LEU A 269 -7.80 17.42 -17.43
CA LEU A 269 -7.50 15.99 -17.28
C LEU A 269 -6.17 15.61 -17.91
N ASP A 270 -5.91 16.06 -19.14
CA ASP A 270 -4.69 15.74 -19.87
C ASP A 270 -3.42 16.35 -19.24
N ASN A 271 -3.57 17.47 -18.52
CA ASN A 271 -2.48 18.17 -17.82
C ASN A 271 -2.46 17.88 -16.31
N THR A 272 -3.04 16.77 -15.89
CA THR A 272 -3.05 16.35 -14.48
C THR A 272 -2.39 15.00 -14.35
N ILE A 273 -1.40 14.90 -13.45
CA ILE A 273 -0.83 13.62 -13.01
C ILE A 273 -1.81 12.99 -12.03
N ILE A 274 -2.31 11.81 -12.38
CA ILE A 274 -3.23 11.04 -11.53
C ILE A 274 -2.53 9.78 -11.08
N ILE A 275 -2.46 9.56 -9.77
CA ILE A 275 -1.83 8.39 -9.17
C ILE A 275 -2.88 7.65 -8.34
N PHE A 276 -2.99 6.34 -8.57
CA PHE A 276 -3.79 5.43 -7.75
C PHE A 276 -2.87 4.41 -7.06
N THR A 277 -2.98 4.28 -5.74
CA THR A 277 -2.16 3.36 -4.93
C THR A 277 -2.90 2.94 -3.66
N SER A 278 -2.25 2.09 -2.85
CA SER A 278 -2.67 1.74 -1.49
C SER A 278 -1.50 1.85 -0.52
N ASP A 279 -1.77 1.94 0.77
CA ASP A 279 -0.74 1.92 1.81
C ASP A 279 -0.17 0.50 2.04
N HIS A 280 -1.01 -0.52 2.00
CA HIS A 280 -0.68 -1.96 2.01
C HIS A 280 -1.86 -2.76 1.42
N GLY A 281 -1.68 -4.08 1.28
CA GLY A 281 -2.74 -4.99 0.87
C GLY A 281 -3.52 -5.59 2.04
N ASP A 282 -4.41 -6.51 1.71
CA ASP A 282 -5.12 -7.43 2.60
C ASP A 282 -4.93 -8.85 2.09
N MET A 283 -4.71 -9.79 2.99
CA MET A 283 -4.56 -11.21 2.63
C MET A 283 -5.82 -11.82 2.04
N CYS A 284 -6.98 -11.26 2.26
CA CYS A 284 -8.26 -11.68 1.67
C CYS A 284 -8.42 -13.21 1.64
N ARG A 285 -8.09 -13.88 2.74
CA ARG A 285 -8.10 -15.34 2.95
C ARG A 285 -6.99 -16.12 2.22
N GLN A 286 -6.13 -15.47 1.43
CA GLN A 286 -4.93 -16.13 0.89
C GLN A 286 -4.06 -16.70 2.01
N HIS A 287 -3.52 -17.90 1.81
CA HIS A 287 -2.75 -18.65 2.81
C HIS A 287 -3.51 -18.94 4.13
N GLY A 288 -4.83 -18.82 4.13
CA GLY A 288 -5.64 -18.91 5.35
C GLY A 288 -5.50 -17.68 6.26
N LEU A 289 -5.07 -16.53 5.74
CA LEU A 289 -4.84 -15.29 6.47
C LEU A 289 -5.85 -14.21 6.09
N ILE A 290 -6.08 -13.29 7.01
CA ILE A 290 -6.81 -12.03 6.81
C ILE A 290 -5.94 -10.86 7.25
N ASN A 291 -6.33 -9.64 6.85
CA ASN A 291 -5.59 -8.41 7.14
C ASN A 291 -4.15 -8.45 6.55
N LYS A 292 -3.20 -7.89 7.26
CA LYS A 292 -1.86 -7.52 6.79
C LYS A 292 -0.76 -7.95 7.75
N GLY A 293 0.46 -7.45 7.50
CA GLY A 293 1.60 -7.56 8.42
C GLY A 293 2.55 -8.71 8.09
N VAL A 294 2.33 -9.44 7.00
CA VAL A 294 3.19 -10.55 6.52
C VAL A 294 3.95 -10.16 5.24
N PRO A 295 5.08 -10.84 4.91
CA PRO A 295 5.86 -10.51 3.73
C PRO A 295 5.22 -10.96 2.40
N LEU A 296 4.13 -11.72 2.44
CA LEU A 296 3.42 -12.23 1.27
C LEU A 296 2.86 -11.10 0.40
N ASP A 297 2.80 -11.33 -0.91
CA ASP A 297 2.40 -10.31 -1.89
C ASP A 297 1.01 -9.73 -1.60
N ASP A 298 0.04 -10.56 -1.22
CA ASP A 298 -1.32 -10.08 -0.92
C ASP A 298 -1.36 -9.05 0.23
N SER A 299 -0.40 -9.08 1.17
CA SER A 299 -0.25 -8.12 2.24
C SER A 299 0.67 -6.94 1.90
N SER A 300 1.78 -7.21 1.19
CA SER A 300 2.90 -6.27 1.05
C SER A 300 2.96 -5.56 -0.30
N ARG A 301 2.42 -6.17 -1.36
CA ARG A 301 2.36 -5.62 -2.70
C ARG A 301 1.13 -4.73 -2.83
N VAL A 302 1.33 -3.50 -3.28
CA VAL A 302 0.28 -2.51 -3.45
C VAL A 302 0.09 -2.16 -4.91
N PRO A 303 -1.11 -1.80 -5.35
CA PRO A 303 -1.29 -1.23 -6.67
C PRO A 303 -0.53 0.10 -6.77
N PHE A 304 0.09 0.36 -7.91
CA PHE A 304 0.66 1.65 -8.25
C PHE A 304 0.45 1.93 -9.74
N ILE A 305 -0.45 2.85 -10.01
CA ILE A 305 -0.83 3.29 -11.35
C ILE A 305 -0.60 4.79 -11.42
N ILE A 306 0.03 5.26 -12.50
CA ILE A 306 0.20 6.68 -12.77
C ILE A 306 -0.22 6.98 -14.19
N SER A 307 -1.04 8.01 -14.37
CA SER A 307 -1.51 8.50 -15.65
C SER A 307 -1.26 10.01 -15.79
N TYR A 308 -0.67 10.41 -16.89
CA TYR A 308 -0.46 11.80 -17.28
C TYR A 308 -0.50 11.89 -18.81
N PRO A 309 -1.69 12.04 -19.41
CA PRO A 309 -1.87 11.91 -20.86
C PRO A 309 -1.00 12.86 -21.70
N ALA A 310 -0.75 14.10 -21.22
CA ALA A 310 0.07 15.07 -21.94
C ALA A 310 1.58 14.76 -21.96
N GLY A 311 2.08 13.93 -21.06
CA GLY A 311 3.53 13.77 -20.86
C GLY A 311 4.04 12.35 -20.62
N MET A 312 3.18 11.32 -20.72
CA MET A 312 3.55 9.92 -20.51
C MET A 312 3.13 9.03 -21.66
N ARG A 313 3.87 7.94 -21.87
CA ARG A 313 3.44 6.85 -22.75
C ARG A 313 2.27 6.11 -22.09
N GLN A 314 1.36 5.63 -22.92
CA GLN A 314 0.17 4.91 -22.46
C GLN A 314 0.37 3.39 -22.51
N GLY A 315 -0.32 2.67 -21.62
CA GLY A 315 -0.37 1.22 -21.60
C GLY A 315 0.94 0.52 -21.28
N ILE A 316 1.83 1.19 -20.52
CA ILE A 316 3.13 0.64 -20.12
C ILE A 316 2.98 -0.17 -18.84
N ARG A 317 3.48 -1.40 -18.87
CA ARG A 317 3.62 -2.27 -17.69
C ARG A 317 5.09 -2.33 -17.28
N ILE A 318 5.39 -1.99 -16.03
CA ILE A 318 6.72 -1.97 -15.44
C ILE A 318 6.85 -3.17 -14.50
N GLU A 319 7.81 -4.04 -14.78
CA GLU A 319 8.09 -5.23 -13.95
C GLU A 319 9.20 -4.97 -12.91
N ASN A 320 9.92 -3.85 -13.03
CA ASN A 320 10.86 -3.42 -11.99
C ASN A 320 10.16 -3.28 -10.65
N VAL A 321 10.87 -3.65 -9.57
CA VAL A 321 10.33 -3.45 -8.24
C VAL A 321 10.41 -1.99 -7.80
N MET A 322 9.31 -1.50 -7.25
CA MET A 322 9.18 -0.18 -6.63
C MET A 322 8.89 -0.34 -5.14
N SER A 323 9.46 0.49 -4.31
CA SER A 323 9.07 0.67 -2.91
C SER A 323 8.25 1.94 -2.75
N VAL A 324 7.35 1.99 -1.79
CA VAL A 324 6.64 3.23 -1.45
C VAL A 324 7.58 4.37 -1.04
N THR A 325 8.81 4.08 -0.59
CA THR A 325 9.86 5.09 -0.38
C THR A 325 10.32 5.76 -1.66
N ASP A 326 10.24 5.07 -2.80
CA ASP A 326 10.67 5.60 -4.10
C ASP A 326 9.68 6.65 -4.64
N PHE A 327 8.49 6.76 -4.04
CA PHE A 327 7.43 7.65 -4.51
C PHE A 327 7.83 9.12 -4.45
N THR A 328 8.18 9.62 -3.26
CA THR A 328 8.50 11.04 -3.06
C THR A 328 9.64 11.54 -3.96
N PRO A 329 10.83 10.91 -4.01
CA PRO A 329 11.89 11.36 -4.91
C PRO A 329 11.50 11.27 -6.38
N SER A 330 10.74 10.24 -6.80
CA SER A 330 10.27 10.09 -8.17
C SER A 330 9.26 11.16 -8.57
N LEU A 331 8.30 11.47 -7.68
CA LEU A 331 7.30 12.52 -7.91
C LEU A 331 7.97 13.88 -8.08
N LEU A 332 8.86 14.24 -7.18
CA LEU A 332 9.54 15.54 -7.22
C LEU A 332 10.43 15.66 -8.48
N SER A 333 11.17 14.62 -8.82
CA SER A 333 11.95 14.57 -10.05
C SER A 333 11.08 14.67 -11.30
N PHE A 334 9.95 13.95 -11.34
CA PHE A 334 9.01 14.01 -12.46
C PHE A 334 8.41 15.42 -12.63
N CYS A 335 8.16 16.13 -11.53
CA CYS A 335 7.70 17.52 -11.50
C CYS A 335 8.83 18.56 -11.68
N ASN A 336 10.08 18.13 -11.95
CA ASN A 336 11.26 18.99 -12.04
C ASN A 336 11.53 19.82 -10.78
N ILE A 337 11.19 19.31 -9.62
CA ILE A 337 11.44 19.94 -8.32
C ILE A 337 12.73 19.38 -7.74
N ARG A 338 13.66 20.28 -7.41
CA ARG A 338 14.93 19.87 -6.78
C ARG A 338 14.70 19.43 -5.34
N PRO A 339 15.24 18.26 -4.93
CA PRO A 339 15.19 17.83 -3.56
C PRO A 339 15.83 18.85 -2.61
N THR A 340 15.17 19.14 -1.49
CA THR A 340 15.71 19.98 -0.40
C THR A 340 16.36 19.13 0.69
N THR A 341 16.23 17.81 0.62
CA THR A 341 16.77 16.82 1.56
C THR A 341 17.25 15.59 0.81
N GLN A 342 17.96 14.70 1.49
CA GLN A 342 18.29 13.37 0.96
C GLN A 342 17.13 12.42 1.25
N TYR A 343 16.83 11.55 0.27
CA TYR A 343 15.85 10.49 0.38
C TYR A 343 16.55 9.13 0.48
N ASP A 344 15.91 8.18 1.15
CA ASP A 344 16.34 6.78 1.17
C ASP A 344 15.83 6.05 -0.09
N GLY A 345 14.67 6.50 -0.60
CA GLY A 345 14.07 5.98 -1.82
C GLY A 345 14.83 6.40 -3.08
N ARG A 346 14.67 5.62 -4.12
CA ARG A 346 15.26 5.84 -5.44
C ARG A 346 14.38 6.76 -6.28
N ASP A 347 14.99 7.52 -7.18
CA ASP A 347 14.27 8.22 -8.25
C ASP A 347 13.99 7.26 -9.42
N LEU A 348 12.74 6.87 -9.57
CA LEU A 348 12.24 6.01 -10.65
C LEU A 348 11.45 6.79 -11.72
N SER A 349 11.58 8.12 -11.77
CA SER A 349 10.83 8.98 -12.69
C SER A 349 11.07 8.65 -14.17
N LEU A 350 12.23 8.06 -14.50
CA LEU A 350 12.52 7.56 -15.86
C LEU A 350 11.55 6.42 -16.24
N LEU A 351 11.29 5.49 -15.31
CA LEU A 351 10.32 4.41 -15.55
C LEU A 351 8.91 4.98 -15.76
N TRP A 352 8.55 6.05 -15.05
CA TRP A 352 7.26 6.72 -15.24
C TRP A 352 7.10 7.31 -16.65
N LYS A 353 8.21 7.70 -17.28
CA LYS A 353 8.26 8.16 -18.68
C LYS A 353 8.33 6.99 -19.69
N GLY A 354 8.38 5.74 -19.22
CA GLY A 354 8.60 4.56 -20.05
C GLY A 354 10.03 4.43 -20.56
N GLU A 355 10.99 5.01 -19.84
CA GLU A 355 12.43 4.95 -20.12
C GLU A 355 13.10 3.91 -19.23
N LYS A 356 14.32 3.48 -19.58
CA LYS A 356 15.08 2.51 -18.78
C LYS A 356 15.89 3.20 -17.68
N LEU A 357 16.02 2.53 -16.55
CA LEU A 357 16.95 2.97 -15.50
C LEU A 357 18.41 2.72 -15.94
N PRO A 358 19.36 3.56 -15.48
CA PRO A 358 20.79 3.28 -15.62
C PRO A 358 21.18 1.94 -14.98
N GLU A 359 22.18 1.24 -15.57
CA GLU A 359 22.64 -0.08 -15.07
C GLU A 359 23.08 -0.10 -13.60
N LYS A 360 23.52 1.03 -13.07
CA LYS A 360 23.88 1.17 -11.65
C LYS A 360 22.73 0.97 -10.66
N TYR A 361 21.49 1.05 -11.13
CA TYR A 361 20.32 0.85 -10.26
C TYR A 361 20.13 -0.63 -9.95
N LYS A 362 20.22 -0.98 -8.68
CA LYS A 362 19.84 -2.31 -8.22
C LYS A 362 18.30 -2.42 -8.24
N ASP A 363 17.79 -3.43 -8.94
CA ASP A 363 16.35 -3.70 -9.01
C ASP A 363 15.94 -4.56 -7.81
N ILE A 364 15.95 -3.96 -6.64
CA ILE A 364 15.68 -4.58 -5.35
C ILE A 364 15.00 -3.59 -4.41
N VAL A 365 14.08 -4.09 -3.59
CA VAL A 365 13.44 -3.35 -2.49
C VAL A 365 13.52 -4.15 -1.20
N PHE A 366 13.40 -3.45 -0.07
CA PHE A 366 13.48 -4.03 1.25
C PHE A 366 12.20 -3.76 2.03
N MET A 367 11.72 -4.80 2.70
CA MET A 367 10.51 -4.75 3.52
C MET A 367 10.80 -5.34 4.89
N ARG A 368 10.04 -4.90 5.87
CA ARG A 368 10.16 -5.42 7.22
C ARG A 368 8.83 -5.45 7.97
N ALA A 369 8.73 -6.31 8.94
CA ALA A 369 7.64 -6.24 9.90
C ALA A 369 7.78 -5.00 10.81
N ILE A 370 6.65 -4.55 11.36
CA ILE A 370 6.62 -3.52 12.41
C ILE A 370 7.50 -3.93 13.61
N THR A 371 7.97 -2.94 14.37
CA THR A 371 8.67 -3.16 15.64
C THR A 371 7.82 -2.59 16.77
N PRO A 372 7.08 -3.41 17.52
CA PRO A 372 6.30 -2.95 18.64
C PRO A 372 7.23 -2.37 19.72
N LYS A 373 7.21 -1.06 19.91
CA LYS A 373 7.88 -0.40 21.05
C LYS A 373 6.91 -0.03 22.16
N ILE A 374 5.62 -0.06 21.88
CA ILE A 374 4.57 0.38 22.78
C ILE A 374 3.54 -0.76 22.81
N LYS A 375 3.07 -1.11 24.01
CA LYS A 375 1.85 -1.94 24.12
C LYS A 375 0.76 -1.21 23.35
N SER A 376 0.42 -1.69 22.16
CA SER A 376 -0.73 -1.24 21.42
C SER A 376 -1.94 -1.99 21.96
N ASP A 377 -3.13 -1.41 21.82
CA ASP A 377 -4.41 -2.08 22.14
C ASP A 377 -4.72 -3.25 21.15
N TRP A 378 -3.74 -3.61 20.34
CA TRP A 378 -3.79 -4.76 19.43
C TRP A 378 -3.48 -6.03 20.22
N ASP A 379 -4.35 -7.00 20.11
CA ASP A 379 -4.20 -8.32 20.73
C ASP A 379 -2.84 -8.94 20.38
N GLU A 380 -1.98 -9.08 21.39
CA GLU A 380 -0.62 -9.59 21.26
C GLU A 380 -0.57 -11.04 20.76
N SER A 381 -1.67 -11.80 20.86
CA SER A 381 -1.69 -13.24 20.62
C SER A 381 -1.56 -13.64 19.16
N THR A 382 -2.11 -12.82 18.23
CA THR A 382 -2.10 -13.15 16.79
C THR A 382 -1.19 -12.24 15.99
N THR A 383 -0.99 -11.01 16.43
CA THR A 383 -0.14 -10.02 15.77
C THR A 383 1.35 -10.21 16.11
N ALA A 384 1.67 -10.80 17.26
CA ALA A 384 3.05 -11.01 17.69
C ALA A 384 3.86 -11.86 16.69
N MET A 385 3.25 -12.86 16.07
CA MET A 385 3.93 -13.73 15.10
C MET A 385 4.25 -13.02 13.79
N ARG A 386 3.49 -12.01 13.39
CA ARG A 386 3.69 -11.26 12.15
C ARG A 386 4.71 -10.12 12.27
N THR A 387 5.33 -9.93 13.45
CA THR A 387 6.17 -8.76 13.74
C THR A 387 7.67 -9.00 13.68
N LYS A 388 8.12 -10.19 13.25
CA LYS A 388 9.52 -10.62 13.41
C LYS A 388 10.18 -11.10 12.13
N TRP A 389 10.01 -10.39 11.02
CA TRP A 389 10.60 -10.74 9.75
C TRP A 389 11.19 -9.52 9.02
N ILE A 390 12.10 -9.78 8.08
CA ILE A 390 12.68 -8.80 7.14
C ILE A 390 12.93 -9.48 5.81
N SER A 391 12.69 -8.77 4.70
CA SER A 391 12.76 -9.33 3.35
C SER A 391 13.50 -8.42 2.39
N ALA A 392 14.18 -9.05 1.42
CA ALA A 392 14.66 -8.45 0.19
C ALA A 392 13.85 -9.00 -0.98
N VAL A 393 13.39 -8.13 -1.88
CA VAL A 393 12.54 -8.49 -3.02
C VAL A 393 13.12 -7.92 -4.31
N THR A 394 13.24 -8.78 -5.31
CA THR A 394 13.56 -8.45 -6.70
C THR A 394 12.38 -8.81 -7.60
N PRO A 395 12.39 -8.52 -8.90
CA PRO A 395 11.34 -8.97 -9.81
C PRO A 395 11.12 -10.49 -9.83
N GLU A 396 12.13 -11.26 -9.47
CA GLU A 396 12.12 -12.72 -9.60
C GLU A 396 12.10 -13.47 -8.26
N TYR A 397 12.66 -12.87 -7.19
CA TYR A 397 12.91 -13.58 -5.94
C TYR A 397 12.55 -12.74 -4.74
N LYS A 398 12.07 -13.41 -3.69
CA LYS A 398 11.85 -12.84 -2.36
C LYS A 398 12.54 -13.69 -1.32
N LEU A 399 13.49 -13.09 -0.59
CA LEU A 399 14.19 -13.73 0.52
C LEU A 399 13.77 -13.10 1.85
N THR A 400 13.20 -13.91 2.73
CA THR A 400 12.70 -13.49 4.05
C THR A 400 13.46 -14.19 5.17
N TYR A 401 13.98 -13.41 6.11
CA TYR A 401 14.54 -13.88 7.37
C TYR A 401 13.58 -13.61 8.53
N SER A 402 13.64 -14.44 9.57
CA SER A 402 12.78 -14.36 10.75
C SER A 402 13.58 -14.44 12.04
N GLU A 403 13.14 -13.71 13.08
CA GLU A 403 13.72 -13.80 14.43
C GLU A 403 13.29 -15.06 15.20
N TYR A 404 12.26 -15.79 14.73
CA TYR A 404 11.81 -17.00 15.38
C TYR A 404 12.84 -18.12 15.23
N ALA A 405 13.20 -18.77 16.35
CA ALA A 405 14.21 -19.81 16.38
C ALA A 405 13.86 -21.04 15.51
N SER A 406 12.57 -21.35 15.41
CA SER A 406 12.07 -22.47 14.60
C SER A 406 12.08 -22.23 13.11
N ASP A 407 12.11 -20.95 12.68
CA ASP A 407 11.98 -20.61 11.29
C ASP A 407 13.28 -20.84 10.53
N VAL A 408 13.16 -21.42 9.34
CA VAL A 408 14.20 -21.44 8.31
C VAL A 408 13.97 -20.22 7.42
N PRO A 409 15.03 -19.54 6.94
CA PRO A 409 14.86 -18.46 5.96
C PRO A 409 14.04 -18.96 4.77
N TRP A 410 13.21 -18.08 4.21
CA TRP A 410 12.29 -18.44 3.15
C TRP A 410 12.68 -17.74 1.85
N LEU A 411 13.06 -18.49 0.83
CA LEU A 411 13.27 -17.99 -0.52
C LEU A 411 12.15 -18.44 -1.42
N THR A 412 11.46 -17.50 -2.03
CA THR A 412 10.47 -17.75 -3.09
C THR A 412 11.03 -17.40 -4.45
N ASP A 413 10.83 -18.27 -5.43
CA ASP A 413 10.98 -17.96 -6.86
C ASP A 413 9.63 -17.44 -7.38
N LEU A 414 9.45 -16.13 -7.41
CA LEU A 414 8.18 -15.47 -7.75
C LEU A 414 7.71 -15.68 -9.19
N LYS A 415 8.61 -16.18 -10.08
CA LYS A 415 8.24 -16.56 -11.46
C LYS A 415 7.64 -17.95 -11.53
N LYS A 416 8.22 -18.90 -10.77
CA LYS A 416 7.77 -20.29 -10.75
C LYS A 416 6.66 -20.55 -9.76
N ASP A 417 6.68 -19.81 -8.66
CA ASP A 417 5.75 -19.92 -7.53
C ASP A 417 5.22 -18.53 -7.14
N PRO A 418 4.37 -17.94 -7.97
CA PRO A 418 3.78 -16.62 -7.68
C PRO A 418 2.82 -16.63 -6.49
N ASP A 419 2.42 -17.82 -6.00
CA ASP A 419 1.60 -18.00 -4.81
C ASP A 419 2.42 -18.22 -3.52
N GLU A 420 3.77 -18.16 -3.61
CA GLU A 420 4.69 -18.16 -2.47
C GLU A 420 4.55 -19.38 -1.52
N LEU A 421 4.29 -20.54 -2.10
CA LEU A 421 4.04 -21.80 -1.37
C LEU A 421 5.30 -22.62 -1.12
N VAL A 422 6.36 -22.43 -1.93
CA VAL A 422 7.56 -23.27 -1.96
C VAL A 422 8.77 -22.53 -1.43
N ASN A 423 9.45 -23.10 -0.44
CA ASN A 423 10.71 -22.59 0.07
C ASN A 423 11.92 -23.16 -0.67
N CYS A 424 12.53 -22.38 -1.53
CA CYS A 424 13.73 -22.74 -2.30
C CYS A 424 15.05 -22.48 -1.55
N TYR A 425 15.03 -22.03 -0.29
CA TYR A 425 16.25 -21.59 0.44
C TYR A 425 17.32 -22.66 0.56
N ARG A 426 16.95 -23.94 0.69
CA ARG A 426 17.88 -25.07 0.85
C ARG A 426 18.22 -25.78 -0.47
N ASP A 427 17.58 -25.40 -1.56
CA ASP A 427 17.84 -25.99 -2.88
C ASP A 427 19.21 -25.48 -3.41
N PRO A 428 20.17 -26.37 -3.72
CA PRO A 428 21.46 -25.99 -4.25
C PRO A 428 21.40 -25.11 -5.52
N ALA A 429 20.36 -25.25 -6.33
CA ALA A 429 20.18 -24.48 -7.54
C ALA A 429 20.00 -22.97 -7.28
N TYR A 430 19.56 -22.59 -6.08
CA TYR A 430 19.34 -21.19 -5.69
C TYR A 430 20.45 -20.61 -4.79
N LYS A 431 21.52 -21.35 -4.54
CA LYS A 431 22.59 -20.98 -3.60
C LYS A 431 23.19 -19.59 -3.88
N GLU A 432 23.48 -19.29 -5.15
CA GLU A 432 24.05 -18.00 -5.56
C GLU A 432 23.05 -16.85 -5.35
N ILE A 433 21.76 -17.10 -5.60
CA ILE A 433 20.66 -16.14 -5.40
C ILE A 433 20.50 -15.82 -3.92
N VAL A 434 20.48 -16.86 -3.06
CA VAL A 434 20.45 -16.70 -1.61
C VAL A 434 21.62 -15.87 -1.12
N SER A 435 22.85 -16.18 -1.58
CA SER A 435 24.07 -15.45 -1.18
C SER A 435 24.02 -13.98 -1.59
N ARG A 436 23.58 -13.69 -2.82
CA ARG A 436 23.43 -12.32 -3.32
C ARG A 436 22.40 -11.52 -2.52
N LEU A 437 21.18 -12.05 -2.37
CA LEU A 437 20.11 -11.35 -1.65
C LEU A 437 20.43 -11.17 -0.16
N ALA A 438 21.13 -12.13 0.45
CA ALA A 438 21.63 -12.00 1.82
C ALA A 438 22.67 -10.88 1.95
N ALA A 439 23.57 -10.74 0.95
CA ALA A 439 24.54 -9.65 0.93
C ALA A 439 23.88 -8.27 0.74
N ASP A 440 22.89 -8.16 -0.16
CA ASP A 440 22.14 -6.93 -0.38
C ASP A 440 21.34 -6.55 0.89
N LEU A 441 20.74 -7.54 1.58
CA LEU A 441 20.02 -7.29 2.83
C LEU A 441 20.95 -6.85 3.98
N LYS A 442 22.18 -7.42 4.02
CA LYS A 442 23.22 -7.00 4.97
C LYS A 442 23.63 -5.54 4.71
N GLU A 443 23.89 -5.17 3.46
CA GLU A 443 24.22 -3.80 3.06
C GLU A 443 23.12 -2.81 3.48
N TYR A 444 21.86 -3.15 3.18
CA TYR A 444 20.69 -2.37 3.65
C TYR A 444 20.69 -2.20 5.18
N GLY A 445 20.86 -3.30 5.90
CA GLY A 445 20.84 -3.28 7.37
C GLY A 445 21.96 -2.45 7.98
N GLU A 446 23.15 -2.42 7.37
CA GLU A 446 24.27 -1.59 7.77
C GLU A 446 24.02 -0.10 7.47
N GLN A 447 23.56 0.19 6.24
CA GLN A 447 23.28 1.55 5.78
C GLN A 447 22.19 2.23 6.64
N TYR A 448 21.10 1.52 6.91
CA TYR A 448 19.96 2.07 7.64
C TYR A 448 19.94 1.70 9.11
N ASN A 449 21.00 1.04 9.62
CA ASN A 449 21.13 0.63 11.01
C ASN A 449 19.86 -0.10 11.53
N ASP A 450 19.28 -0.97 10.68
CA ASP A 450 18.02 -1.66 11.00
C ASP A 450 18.24 -2.64 12.16
N PRO A 451 17.47 -2.51 13.26
CA PRO A 451 17.67 -3.35 14.45
C PRO A 451 17.40 -4.83 14.19
N ARG A 452 16.62 -5.17 13.18
CA ARG A 452 16.27 -6.54 12.86
C ARG A 452 17.42 -7.31 12.24
N ILE A 453 18.21 -6.65 11.39
CA ILE A 453 19.44 -7.25 10.84
C ILE A 453 20.48 -7.54 11.95
N LYS A 454 20.41 -6.81 13.08
CA LYS A 454 21.29 -7.05 14.22
C LYS A 454 20.83 -8.18 15.14
N HIS A 455 19.66 -8.76 14.90
CA HIS A 455 19.20 -9.91 15.67
C HIS A 455 20.15 -11.10 15.47
N PRO A 456 20.69 -11.75 16.54
CA PRO A 456 21.77 -12.74 16.44
C PRO A 456 21.49 -13.86 15.43
N LYS A 457 20.27 -14.40 15.43
CA LYS A 457 19.87 -15.45 14.49
C LYS A 457 19.95 -14.96 13.04
N ILE A 458 19.33 -13.81 12.72
CA ILE A 458 19.30 -13.27 11.35
C ILE A 458 20.73 -12.96 10.89
N GLN A 459 21.54 -12.34 11.74
CA GLN A 459 22.93 -12.03 11.44
C GLN A 459 23.75 -13.29 11.13
N GLN A 460 23.60 -14.33 11.95
CA GLN A 460 24.27 -15.62 11.73
C GLN A 460 23.83 -16.29 10.42
N GLU A 461 22.54 -16.29 10.12
CA GLU A 461 21.98 -16.89 8.90
C GLU A 461 22.47 -16.14 7.64
N ILE A 462 22.45 -14.81 7.66
CA ILE A 462 22.97 -13.97 6.58
C ILE A 462 24.46 -14.25 6.33
N LEU A 463 25.29 -14.25 7.40
CA LEU A 463 26.72 -14.54 7.26
C LEU A 463 26.96 -15.94 6.73
N SER A 464 26.20 -16.94 7.21
CA SER A 464 26.30 -18.32 6.71
C SER A 464 25.91 -18.43 5.22
N ALA A 465 24.94 -17.66 4.75
CA ALA A 465 24.53 -17.65 3.36
C ALA A 465 25.59 -17.02 2.43
N ILE A 466 26.28 -15.98 2.91
CA ILE A 466 27.34 -15.29 2.15
C ILE A 466 28.63 -16.12 2.11
N LEU A 467 29.00 -16.78 3.21
CA LEU A 467 30.28 -17.52 3.35
C LEU A 467 30.28 -18.91 2.72
N LYS A 468 29.11 -19.48 2.43
CA LYS A 468 28.98 -20.81 1.79
C LYS A 468 29.17 -20.75 0.26
N LYS A 469 30.07 -19.87 -0.23
CA LYS A 469 30.46 -19.82 -1.64
C LYS A 469 31.08 -21.10 -2.13
#